data_73f676210af568fa642d45d9a822e200
#
_entry.id   73f676210af568fa642d45d9a822e200
#
_cell.length_a   1.000
_cell.length_b   1.000
_cell.length_c   1.000
_cell.angle_alpha   90.00
_cell.angle_beta   90.00
_cell.angle_gamma   90.00
#
_symmetry.space_group_name_H-M   'P 1'
#
loop_
_entity.id
_entity.type
_entity.pdbx_description
1 polymer ?
#
loop_
_entity_poly.entity_id
_entity_poly.type
_entity_poly.pdbx_seq_one_letter_code
_entity_poly.pdbx_strand_id
1 'polypeptide(L)'
;MRKILFALTVFACMGMNAAFAGDLAGMPMKHKMAAQMQCATCHGSQESFTKPASTQCIACHGPMANIQTKDNPQGKKPHQSAHYGDTVECSVCHSEHKQSKDLCSNCHKVEWQNFR
;
A
#
# COMPACT_ATOMS: atom_id res chain seq x y z
N MET A 1 -38.30 -59.04 9.44
CA MET A 1 -37.00 -58.40 9.83
C MET A 1 -36.58 -57.44 8.73
N ARG A 2 -36.90 -56.18 8.91
CA ARG A 2 -36.59 -55.11 7.94
C ARG A 2 -35.28 -54.41 8.38
N LYS A 3 -34.22 -54.57 7.59
CA LYS A 3 -32.95 -53.87 7.79
C LYS A 3 -33.07 -52.49 7.18
N ILE A 4 -33.11 -51.45 8.00
CA ILE A 4 -33.09 -50.05 7.58
C ILE A 4 -31.62 -49.67 7.45
N LEU A 5 -31.16 -49.46 6.20
CA LEU A 5 -29.87 -48.83 5.90
C LEU A 5 -30.00 -47.33 6.12
N PHE A 6 -29.34 -46.80 7.14
CA PHE A 6 -29.11 -45.36 7.25
C PHE A 6 -27.92 -44.98 6.38
N ALA A 7 -28.22 -44.35 5.26
CA ALA A 7 -27.19 -43.68 4.47
C ALA A 7 -26.84 -42.32 5.14
N LEU A 8 -25.68 -42.28 5.77
CA LEU A 8 -25.11 -41.03 6.29
C LEU A 8 -24.57 -40.24 5.08
N THR A 9 -25.32 -39.25 4.59
CA THR A 9 -24.83 -38.26 3.69
C THR A 9 -24.01 -37.23 4.48
N VAL A 10 -22.70 -37.40 4.49
CA VAL A 10 -21.77 -36.38 4.96
C VAL A 10 -21.77 -35.26 3.93
N PHE A 11 -22.50 -34.18 4.21
CA PHE A 11 -22.46 -32.95 3.46
C PHE A 11 -21.17 -32.22 3.86
N ALA A 12 -20.10 -32.41 3.08
CA ALA A 12 -18.88 -31.68 3.22
C ALA A 12 -19.17 -30.24 2.80
N CYS A 13 -19.44 -29.36 3.77
CA CYS A 13 -19.38 -27.93 3.58
C CYS A 13 -17.93 -27.52 3.28
N MET A 14 -17.52 -27.64 2.03
CA MET A 14 -16.34 -26.92 1.53
C MET A 14 -16.68 -25.43 1.59
N GLY A 15 -16.30 -24.79 2.70
CA GLY A 15 -16.28 -23.36 2.80
C GLY A 15 -15.37 -22.82 1.70
N MET A 16 -15.97 -22.38 0.61
CA MET A 16 -15.29 -21.56 -0.39
C MET A 16 -14.98 -20.24 0.31
N ASN A 17 -13.79 -20.16 0.89
CA ASN A 17 -13.18 -18.86 1.12
C ASN A 17 -12.96 -18.24 -0.25
N ALA A 18 -13.95 -17.52 -0.75
CA ALA A 18 -13.77 -16.60 -1.83
C ALA A 18 -12.83 -15.52 -1.28
N ALA A 19 -11.52 -15.74 -1.48
CA ALA A 19 -10.58 -14.65 -1.38
C ALA A 19 -11.08 -13.59 -2.36
N PHE A 20 -11.55 -12.47 -1.84
CA PHE A 20 -11.78 -11.28 -2.62
C PHE A 20 -10.42 -10.80 -3.12
N ALA A 21 -9.91 -11.48 -4.14
CA ALA A 21 -8.95 -10.90 -5.05
C ALA A 21 -9.73 -9.84 -5.82
N GLY A 22 -9.89 -8.67 -5.21
CA GLY A 22 -10.39 -7.52 -5.92
C GLY A 22 -9.57 -7.39 -7.18
N ASP A 23 -10.23 -7.24 -8.32
CA ASP A 23 -9.61 -7.13 -9.62
C ASP A 23 -8.67 -5.91 -9.60
N LEU A 24 -7.39 -6.16 -9.35
CA LEU A 24 -6.33 -5.16 -9.41
C LEU A 24 -5.93 -4.85 -10.86
N ALA A 25 -6.58 -5.49 -11.83
CA ALA A 25 -6.38 -5.28 -13.25
C ALA A 25 -6.90 -3.90 -13.65
N GLY A 26 -6.07 -2.90 -13.49
CA GLY A 26 -6.37 -1.52 -13.82
C GLY A 26 -5.96 -0.51 -12.76
N MET A 27 -5.62 -0.95 -11.57
CA MET A 27 -5.00 -0.06 -10.59
C MET A 27 -3.55 0.21 -10.96
N PRO A 28 -3.13 1.49 -11.08
CA PRO A 28 -1.72 1.81 -11.24
C PRO A 28 -1.00 1.41 -9.96
N MET A 29 -0.14 0.40 -10.04
CA MET A 29 0.72 0.00 -8.93
C MET A 29 2.15 0.41 -9.23
N LYS A 30 2.73 1.19 -8.36
CA LYS A 30 4.13 1.63 -8.50
C LYS A 30 5.11 0.53 -8.18
N HIS A 31 4.72 -0.36 -7.27
CA HIS A 31 5.48 -1.55 -6.89
C HIS A 31 5.15 -2.75 -7.81
N LYS A 32 5.21 -2.56 -9.13
CA LYS A 32 4.88 -3.63 -10.10
C LYS A 32 5.74 -4.88 -9.94
N MET A 33 6.98 -4.74 -9.52
CA MET A 33 7.85 -5.88 -9.21
C MET A 33 7.42 -6.58 -7.91
N ALA A 34 6.68 -5.89 -7.08
CA ALA A 34 6.02 -6.42 -5.93
C ALA A 34 4.62 -6.96 -6.25
N ALA A 35 4.30 -7.22 -7.52
CA ALA A 35 3.03 -7.76 -7.99
C ALA A 35 2.70 -9.15 -7.39
N GLN A 36 3.68 -9.79 -6.76
CA GLN A 36 3.45 -10.95 -5.89
C GLN A 36 3.14 -10.54 -4.45
N MET A 37 3.24 -9.26 -4.10
CA MET A 37 2.82 -8.78 -2.80
C MET A 37 1.30 -8.78 -2.72
N GLN A 38 0.81 -9.41 -1.68
CA GLN A 38 -0.60 -9.40 -1.37
C GLN A 38 -0.97 -8.02 -0.80
N CYS A 39 -2.22 -7.61 -0.97
CA CYS A 39 -2.74 -6.37 -0.40
C CYS A 39 -2.41 -6.23 1.10
N ALA A 40 -2.44 -7.34 1.82
CA ALA A 40 -2.12 -7.42 3.24
C ALA A 40 -0.69 -7.02 3.58
N THR A 41 0.25 -7.05 2.63
CA THR A 41 1.65 -6.60 2.87
C THR A 41 1.71 -5.13 3.26
N CYS A 42 0.86 -4.30 2.67
CA CYS A 42 0.78 -2.88 2.97
C CYS A 42 -0.39 -2.55 3.90
N HIS A 43 -1.54 -3.20 3.71
CA HIS A 43 -2.76 -2.90 4.43
C HIS A 43 -2.98 -3.74 5.69
N GLY A 44 -2.15 -4.76 5.92
CA GLY A 44 -2.38 -5.73 7.00
C GLY A 44 -3.59 -6.63 6.72
N SER A 45 -3.93 -7.47 7.70
CA SER A 45 -5.10 -8.36 7.65
C SER A 45 -6.36 -7.64 8.12
N GLN A 46 -6.84 -6.66 7.37
CA GLN A 46 -8.02 -5.88 7.74
C GLN A 46 -9.24 -6.33 6.94
N GLU A 47 -10.40 -6.34 7.56
CA GLU A 47 -11.68 -6.58 6.88
C GLU A 47 -12.03 -5.47 5.89
N SER A 48 -11.57 -4.24 6.18
CA SER A 48 -11.66 -3.10 5.27
C SER A 48 -10.29 -2.45 5.10
N PHE A 49 -9.90 -2.20 3.87
CA PHE A 49 -8.62 -1.56 3.58
C PHE A 49 -8.63 -0.09 3.99
N THR A 50 -7.73 0.24 4.90
CA THR A 50 -7.45 1.61 5.30
C THR A 50 -6.10 2.04 4.72
N LYS A 51 -5.81 3.32 4.78
CA LYS A 51 -4.52 3.88 4.38
C LYS A 51 -3.41 3.24 5.23
N PRO A 52 -2.37 2.65 4.60
CA PRO A 52 -1.26 2.06 5.34
C PRO A 52 -0.52 3.09 6.18
N ALA A 53 -0.07 2.70 7.37
CA ALA A 53 0.83 3.51 8.18
C ALA A 53 2.24 3.52 7.55
N SER A 54 3.02 4.56 7.82
CA SER A 54 4.41 4.67 7.32
C SER A 54 5.30 3.51 7.75
N THR A 55 4.99 2.83 8.85
CA THR A 55 5.72 1.65 9.32
C THR A 55 5.76 0.54 8.26
N GLN A 56 4.71 0.39 7.46
CA GLN A 56 4.68 -0.59 6.37
C GLN A 56 5.63 -0.20 5.22
N CYS A 57 5.77 1.08 4.96
CA CYS A 57 6.66 1.60 3.93
C CYS A 57 8.13 1.49 4.38
N ILE A 58 8.43 1.97 5.56
CA ILE A 58 9.81 2.01 6.09
C ILE A 58 10.38 0.63 6.39
N ALA A 59 9.56 -0.39 6.54
CA ALA A 59 10.02 -1.77 6.69
C ALA A 59 10.89 -2.24 5.52
N CYS A 60 10.64 -1.72 4.31
CA CYS A 60 11.43 -2.02 3.11
C CYS A 60 12.29 -0.84 2.67
N HIS A 61 11.78 0.38 2.77
CA HIS A 61 12.47 1.59 2.29
C HIS A 61 13.43 2.20 3.30
N GLY A 62 13.35 1.80 4.57
CA GLY A 62 14.11 2.40 5.66
C GLY A 62 13.52 3.73 6.14
N PRO A 63 14.11 4.31 7.19
CA PRO A 63 13.66 5.59 7.74
C PRO A 63 13.70 6.71 6.71
N MET A 64 12.72 7.61 6.73
CA MET A 64 12.59 8.70 5.76
C MET A 64 13.87 9.52 5.61
N ALA A 65 14.53 9.84 6.71
CA ALA A 65 15.78 10.61 6.70
C ALA A 65 16.91 9.96 5.89
N ASN A 66 16.88 8.64 5.73
CA ASN A 66 17.90 7.86 5.00
C ASN A 66 17.53 7.65 3.53
N ILE A 67 16.30 7.93 3.13
CA ILE A 67 15.86 7.76 1.75
C ILE A 67 16.40 8.89 0.91
N GLN A 68 17.32 8.56 0.00
CA GLN A 68 17.90 9.53 -0.92
C GLN A 68 16.86 10.03 -1.91
N THR A 69 16.76 11.32 -2.04
CA THR A 69 15.93 11.98 -3.04
C THR A 69 16.80 12.64 -4.10
N LYS A 70 16.29 12.74 -5.32
CA LYS A 70 16.95 13.54 -6.32
C LYS A 70 16.80 15.01 -5.98
N ASP A 71 17.86 15.75 -6.21
CA ASP A 71 17.82 17.21 -6.10
C ASP A 71 16.82 17.79 -7.10
N ASN A 72 16.13 18.80 -6.68
CA ASN A 72 15.28 19.60 -7.54
C ASN A 72 15.95 20.98 -7.81
N PRO A 73 15.52 21.70 -8.85
CA PRO A 73 16.13 22.99 -9.20
C PRO A 73 16.11 24.02 -8.06
N GLN A 74 15.20 23.86 -7.12
CA GLN A 74 15.03 24.75 -5.96
C GLN A 74 15.79 24.27 -4.71
N GLY A 75 16.56 23.19 -4.81
CA GLY A 75 17.34 22.62 -3.70
C GLY A 75 16.50 22.14 -2.50
N LYS A 76 15.22 21.83 -2.72
CA LYS A 76 14.34 21.36 -1.64
C LYS A 76 14.57 19.88 -1.36
N LYS A 77 14.62 19.53 -0.09
CA LYS A 77 14.77 18.15 0.40
C LYS A 77 13.46 17.70 1.04
N PRO A 78 12.61 16.97 0.32
CA PRO A 78 11.28 16.64 0.82
C PRO A 78 11.31 15.73 2.06
N HIS A 79 12.28 14.82 2.15
CA HIS A 79 12.43 13.90 3.28
C HIS A 79 13.21 14.50 4.48
N GLN A 80 13.64 15.74 4.33
CA GLN A 80 14.29 16.53 5.38
C GLN A 80 13.73 17.95 5.35
N SER A 81 12.41 18.03 5.30
CA SER A 81 11.70 19.31 5.19
C SER A 81 11.94 20.20 6.41
N ALA A 82 12.18 21.49 6.19
CA ALA A 82 12.27 22.45 7.27
C ALA A 82 10.97 22.63 8.07
N HIS A 83 9.82 22.24 7.47
CA HIS A 83 8.51 22.36 8.10
C HIS A 83 8.11 21.10 8.87
N TYR A 84 8.47 19.93 8.34
CA TYR A 84 7.95 18.64 8.81
C TYR A 84 9.06 17.68 9.28
N GLY A 85 10.33 18.03 9.00
CA GLY A 85 11.44 17.10 9.25
C GLY A 85 11.25 15.81 8.46
N ASP A 86 11.36 14.70 9.15
CA ASP A 86 11.17 13.33 8.67
C ASP A 86 9.97 12.62 9.34
N THR A 87 9.04 13.39 9.90
CA THR A 87 7.94 12.86 10.72
C THR A 87 6.60 12.77 9.99
N VAL A 88 6.49 13.32 8.77
CA VAL A 88 5.25 13.25 8.00
C VAL A 88 5.01 11.83 7.48
N GLU A 89 3.75 11.40 7.52
CA GLU A 89 3.39 10.08 6.99
C GLU A 89 3.69 9.96 5.50
N CYS A 90 4.34 8.87 5.08
CA CYS A 90 4.74 8.62 3.68
C CYS A 90 3.57 8.79 2.71
N SER A 91 2.41 8.28 3.10
CA SER A 91 1.19 8.29 2.31
C SER A 91 0.48 9.65 2.23
N VAL A 92 1.02 10.69 2.87
CA VAL A 92 0.57 12.09 2.66
C VAL A 92 0.98 12.59 1.29
N CYS A 93 2.19 12.23 0.85
CA CYS A 93 2.73 12.63 -0.44
C CYS A 93 2.72 11.48 -1.46
N HIS A 94 3.05 10.27 -1.02
CA HIS A 94 3.13 9.10 -1.88
C HIS A 94 1.80 8.34 -1.91
N SER A 95 1.39 7.93 -3.09
CA SER A 95 0.21 7.10 -3.31
C SER A 95 0.55 5.93 -4.20
N GLU A 96 0.11 4.73 -3.85
CA GLU A 96 0.34 3.52 -4.64
C GLU A 96 -0.65 3.38 -5.79
N HIS A 97 -1.92 3.62 -5.51
CA HIS A 97 -3.01 3.36 -6.45
C HIS A 97 -3.50 4.60 -7.21
N LYS A 98 -2.90 5.74 -6.97
CA LYS A 98 -3.21 7.01 -7.64
C LYS A 98 -1.96 7.87 -7.79
N GLN A 99 -2.09 8.99 -8.44
CA GLN A 99 -1.00 9.94 -8.56
C GLN A 99 -0.60 10.48 -7.17
N SER A 100 0.70 10.49 -6.92
CA SER A 100 1.30 11.14 -5.75
C SER A 100 1.15 12.66 -5.85
N LYS A 101 1.02 13.33 -4.72
CA LYS A 101 0.89 14.78 -4.65
C LYS A 101 1.71 15.30 -3.48
N ASP A 102 2.67 16.15 -3.74
CA ASP A 102 3.48 16.76 -2.69
C ASP A 102 2.72 17.84 -1.90
N LEU A 103 3.20 18.12 -0.71
CA LEU A 103 2.67 19.21 0.12
C LEU A 103 3.29 20.57 -0.21
N CYS A 104 4.50 20.57 -0.76
CA CYS A 104 5.31 21.77 -0.94
C CYS A 104 4.68 22.72 -1.94
N SER A 105 4.12 22.19 -3.02
CA SER A 105 3.50 22.99 -4.09
C SER A 105 2.22 23.72 -3.68
N ASN A 106 1.69 23.45 -2.48
CA ASN A 106 0.60 24.26 -1.94
C ASN A 106 1.04 25.71 -1.61
N CYS A 107 2.34 25.91 -1.33
CA CYS A 107 2.90 27.20 -0.93
C CYS A 107 4.14 27.60 -1.72
N HIS A 108 4.86 26.64 -2.26
CA HIS A 108 6.11 26.86 -2.99
C HIS A 108 5.95 26.49 -4.46
N LYS A 109 6.58 27.27 -5.34
CA LYS A 109 6.76 26.85 -6.73
C LYS A 109 7.93 25.86 -6.76
N VAL A 110 7.62 24.57 -6.83
CA VAL A 110 8.60 23.49 -6.86
C VAL A 110 8.37 22.57 -8.05
N GLU A 111 9.45 22.01 -8.56
CA GLU A 111 9.44 21.05 -9.65
C GLU A 111 10.13 19.77 -9.17
N TRP A 112 9.40 18.66 -9.19
CA TRP A 112 9.93 17.38 -8.78
C TRP A 112 10.27 16.52 -9.99
N GLN A 113 11.52 16.08 -10.06
CA GLN A 113 11.92 15.10 -11.08
C GLN A 113 11.59 13.70 -10.61
N ASN A 114 10.79 12.97 -11.42
CA ASN A 114 10.42 11.58 -11.13
C ASN A 114 9.65 11.38 -9.81
N PHE A 115 8.90 12.36 -9.40
CA PHE A 115 7.95 12.17 -8.29
C PHE A 115 6.78 11.29 -8.76
N ARG A 116 6.76 10.06 -8.27
CA ARG A 116 5.78 9.04 -8.64
C ARG A 116 4.94 8.63 -7.45
#